data_360e2117a34d2909ac600b373686e24d
#
_entry.id   360e2117a34d2909ac600b373686e24d
#
_cell.length_a   1.000
_cell.length_b   1.000
_cell.length_c   1.000
_cell.angle_alpha   90.00
_cell.angle_beta   90.00
_cell.angle_gamma   90.00
#
_symmetry.space_group_name_H-M   'P 1'
#
loop_
_entity.id
_entity.type
_entity.pdbx_description
1 polymer ?
#
loop_
_entity_poly.entity_id
_entity_poly.type
_entity_poly.pdbx_seq_one_letter_code
_entity_poly.pdbx_strand_id
1 'polypeptide(L)' 'MSDDIPTITLAETENYVAWLSEEPDDEHVVHLELGAMTLHFFREEWLELVRLVQDAAKNVS' A
#
# COMPACT_ATOMS: atom_id res chain seq x y z
N MET A 1 -26.77 -1.72 -7.52
CA MET A 1 -25.82 -0.76 -7.80
C MET A 1 -24.52 -0.98 -7.05
N SER A 2 -23.53 -0.91 -7.76
CA SER A 2 -22.25 -1.23 -7.17
C SER A 2 -21.58 0.04 -6.68
N ASP A 3 -21.07 -0.03 -5.47
CA ASP A 3 -20.27 1.04 -4.94
C ASP A 3 -18.80 0.67 -4.96
N ASP A 4 -18.43 -0.09 -5.96
CA ASP A 4 -17.07 -0.58 -6.03
C ASP A 4 -16.12 0.58 -6.18
N ILE A 5 -15.15 0.63 -5.30
CA ILE A 5 -14.06 1.59 -5.39
C ILE A 5 -13.00 0.96 -6.26
N PRO A 6 -12.56 1.67 -7.32
CA PRO A 6 -11.51 1.12 -8.17
C PRO A 6 -10.26 0.79 -7.37
N THR A 7 -9.72 -0.39 -7.59
CA THR A 7 -8.51 -0.81 -6.93
C THR A 7 -7.51 -1.33 -7.94
N ILE A 8 -6.24 -1.14 -7.64
CA ILE A 8 -5.15 -1.58 -8.49
C ILE A 8 -4.13 -2.29 -7.61
N THR A 9 -3.82 -3.53 -7.95
CA THR A 9 -2.78 -4.24 -7.23
C THR A 9 -1.43 -3.67 -7.64
N LEU A 10 -0.69 -3.15 -6.68
CA LEU A 10 0.60 -2.55 -6.95
C LEU A 10 1.70 -3.60 -6.99
N ALA A 11 1.70 -4.51 -6.04
CA ALA A 11 2.69 -5.56 -5.96
C ALA A 11 2.19 -6.63 -5.02
N GLU A 12 2.66 -7.84 -5.23
CA GLU A 12 2.18 -8.96 -4.45
C GLU A 12 3.27 -9.99 -4.32
N THR A 13 3.41 -10.54 -3.13
CA THR A 13 4.28 -11.67 -2.91
C THR A 13 3.44 -12.80 -2.34
N GLU A 14 4.10 -13.88 -1.97
CA GLU A 14 3.39 -15.03 -1.43
C GLU A 14 2.66 -14.68 -0.14
N ASN A 15 3.22 -13.76 0.65
CA ASN A 15 2.67 -13.46 1.98
C ASN A 15 2.13 -12.05 2.11
N TYR A 16 2.46 -11.16 1.20
CA TYR A 16 2.11 -9.75 1.35
C TYR A 16 1.54 -9.23 0.05
N VAL A 17 0.69 -8.22 0.18
CA VAL A 17 0.14 -7.57 -1.01
C VAL A 17 -0.03 -6.08 -0.73
N ALA A 18 0.28 -5.27 -1.73
CA ALA A 18 0.06 -3.84 -1.66
C ALA A 18 -0.87 -3.44 -2.80
N TRP A 19 -1.91 -2.70 -2.50
CA TRP A 19 -2.87 -2.31 -3.53
C TRP A 19 -3.36 -0.90 -3.25
N LEU A 20 -3.83 -0.25 -4.31
CA LEU A 20 -4.25 1.13 -4.28
C LEU A 20 -5.75 1.21 -4.48
N SER A 21 -6.42 2.03 -3.70
CA SER A 21 -7.83 2.34 -3.95
C SER A 21 -7.95 3.82 -4.26
N GLU A 22 -8.85 4.14 -5.21
CA GLU A 22 -9.12 5.51 -5.57
C GLU A 22 -10.40 5.91 -4.88
N GLU A 23 -10.26 6.72 -3.85
CA GLU A 23 -11.38 7.13 -3.04
C GLU A 23 -12.17 8.23 -3.74
N PRO A 24 -13.46 8.42 -3.36
CA PRO A 24 -14.32 9.38 -4.07
C PRO A 24 -13.82 10.81 -4.09
N ASP A 25 -12.99 11.19 -3.13
CA ASP A 25 -12.50 12.56 -3.04
C ASP A 25 -11.19 12.75 -3.78
N ASP A 26 -10.94 11.94 -4.79
CA ASP A 26 -9.69 11.99 -5.55
C ASP A 26 -8.48 11.65 -4.69
N GLU A 27 -8.71 11.03 -3.56
CA GLU A 27 -7.61 10.59 -2.72
C GLU A 27 -7.24 9.17 -3.08
N HIS A 28 -5.95 8.90 -3.04
CA HIS A 28 -5.43 7.57 -3.27
C HIS A 28 -4.94 7.00 -1.96
N VAL A 29 -5.46 5.84 -1.61
CA VAL A 29 -5.07 5.17 -0.37
C VAL A 29 -4.37 3.87 -0.73
N VAL A 30 -3.19 3.69 -0.17
CA VAL A 30 -2.44 2.46 -0.37
C VAL A 30 -2.72 1.54 0.80
N HIS A 31 -3.10 0.31 0.48
CA HIS A 31 -3.37 -0.71 1.47
C HIS A 31 -2.24 -1.73 1.43
N LEU A 32 -1.68 -2.00 2.59
CA LEU A 32 -0.58 -2.95 2.71
C LEU A 32 -1.01 -4.07 3.63
N GLU A 33 -1.19 -5.25 3.06
CA GLU A 33 -1.60 -6.43 3.83
C GLU A 33 -0.36 -7.23 4.22
N LEU A 34 -0.20 -7.39 5.52
CA LEU A 34 0.95 -8.13 6.06
C LEU A 34 0.40 -9.24 6.94
N GLY A 35 0.05 -10.36 6.31
CA GLY A 35 -0.53 -11.46 7.07
C GLY A 35 -1.91 -11.08 7.59
N ALA A 36 -2.06 -11.03 8.90
CA ALA A 36 -3.35 -10.77 9.52
C ALA A 36 -3.63 -9.28 9.70
N MET A 37 -2.72 -8.43 9.25
CA MET A 37 -2.79 -7.00 9.51
C MET A 37 -2.86 -6.26 8.18
N THR A 38 -3.68 -5.21 8.13
CA THR A 38 -3.75 -4.36 6.95
C THR A 38 -3.51 -2.92 7.40
N LEU A 39 -2.56 -2.26 6.76
CA LEU A 39 -2.23 -0.87 7.03
C LEU A 39 -2.68 -0.01 5.88
N HIS A 40 -3.00 1.23 6.18
CA HIS A 40 -3.50 2.17 5.19
C HIS A 40 -2.65 3.42 5.21
N PHE A 41 -2.29 3.90 4.02
CA PHE A 41 -1.43 5.07 3.90
C PHE A 41 -1.97 5.99 2.82
N PHE A 42 -1.91 7.29 3.07
CA PHE A 42 -2.05 8.23 1.98
C PHE A 42 -0.78 8.21 1.15
N ARG A 43 -0.86 8.78 -0.04
CA ARG A 43 0.24 8.68 -0.98
C ARG A 43 1.56 9.16 -0.39
N GLU A 44 1.56 10.31 0.27
CA GLU A 44 2.80 10.85 0.82
C GLU A 44 3.36 9.98 1.92
N GLU A 45 2.47 9.44 2.75
CA GLU A 45 2.89 8.54 3.81
C GLU A 45 3.48 7.27 3.22
N TRP A 46 2.86 6.79 2.16
CA TRP A 46 3.35 5.57 1.50
C TRP A 46 4.74 5.77 0.94
N LEU A 47 4.97 6.92 0.29
CA LEU A 47 6.28 7.19 -0.29
C LEU A 47 7.36 7.29 0.78
N GLU A 48 7.01 7.87 1.91
CA GLU A 48 7.95 7.95 3.03
C GLU A 48 8.27 6.55 3.57
N LEU A 49 7.25 5.70 3.69
CA LEU A 49 7.47 4.35 4.16
C LEU A 49 8.36 3.57 3.20
N VAL A 50 8.11 3.72 1.91
CA VAL A 50 8.92 3.01 0.92
C VAL A 50 10.38 3.40 1.04
N ARG A 51 10.63 4.70 1.23
CA ARG A 51 12.01 5.17 1.39
C ARG A 51 12.65 4.58 2.64
N LEU A 52 11.90 4.55 3.72
CA LEU A 52 12.39 3.97 4.96
C LEU A 52 12.76 2.50 4.76
N VAL A 53 11.86 1.75 4.13
CA VAL A 53 12.08 0.33 3.93
C VAL A 53 13.28 0.09 3.02
N GLN A 54 13.41 0.89 1.96
CA GLN A 54 14.55 0.75 1.07
C GLN A 54 15.87 1.00 1.79
N ASP A 55 15.90 2.03 2.63
CA ASP A 55 17.10 2.32 3.37
C ASP A 55 17.40 1.24 4.40
N ALA A 56 16.37 0.76 5.07
CA ALA A 56 16.56 -0.31 6.04
C ALA A 56 17.08 -1.58 5.39
N ALA A 57 16.59 -1.87 4.19
CA ALA A 57 16.98 -3.08 3.49
C ALA A 57 18.48 -3.08 3.20
N LYS A 58 19.06 -1.91 2.97
CA LYS A 58 20.49 -1.82 2.68
C LYS A 58 21.34 -2.17 3.89
N ASN A 59 20.77 -2.10 5.07
CA ASN A 59 21.52 -2.29 6.30
C ASN A 59 21.25 -3.64 6.96
N VAL A 60 20.47 -4.48 6.32
CA VAL A 60 20.14 -5.76 6.91
C VAL A 60 21.07 -6.88 6.44
N SER A 61 21.51 -6.80 5.23
CA SER A 61 22.29 -7.90 4.65
C SER A 61 23.76 -7.94 5.10
#